data_d95d0060bf2bd2a8f588bf6446f98d72
#
_entry.id   d95d0060bf2bd2a8f588bf6446f98d72
#
_cell.length_a   1.000
_cell.length_b   1.000
_cell.length_c   1.000
_cell.angle_alpha   90.00
_cell.angle_beta   90.00
_cell.angle_gamma   90.00
#
_symmetry.space_group_name_H-M   'P 1'
#
loop_
_entity.id
_entity.type
_entity.pdbx_description
1 polymer ?
#
loop_
_entity_poly.entity_id
_entity_poly.type
_entity_poly.pdbx_seq_one_letter_code
_entity_poly.pdbx_strand_id
1 'polypeptide(L)'
;ETGGYSAVVSKGMTPAERLLIESIPEAMKVTNNVCSSVNVGSTKTGINMDAVKLMGEIIKETADLTKENDSIGCAKLVVLCNAPDDNPFMAGAFHGVSEADCIINVGVSGPGVVKNAIEKCKGEDFGKLCETIKKTAFKITRVGQLVAQEASKMLNIPFGIIDLSLAPTPAVGDSIADCLEGMGLKSVGAPGTTAALAILNDQVKKGGVMASSYVGGLSGAFIPVSEDQGMINAVENGALTLEKLEAMTCVCSVGLDMIAIPGKTSSATISGIIADEMAIGTVSYTHLR
;
A
#
# COMPACT_ATOMS: atom_id res chain seq x y z
N GLU A 1 14.34 3.23 13.91
CA GLU A 1 14.72 3.75 12.58
C GLU A 1 14.75 2.63 11.57
N THR A 2 14.29 2.90 10.38
CA THR A 2 14.32 1.96 9.25
C THR A 2 15.19 2.57 8.15
N GLY A 3 16.13 1.79 7.64
CA GLY A 3 16.92 2.15 6.47
C GLY A 3 16.47 1.35 5.26
N GLY A 4 16.87 1.78 4.07
CA GLY A 4 16.50 1.05 2.87
C GLY A 4 17.32 1.45 1.64
N TYR A 5 17.20 0.64 0.62
CA TYR A 5 17.73 0.91 -0.70
C TYR A 5 16.76 0.40 -1.77
N SER A 6 16.77 1.03 -2.92
CA SER A 6 15.82 0.72 -3.99
C SER A 6 16.47 0.73 -5.36
N ALA A 7 15.83 0.06 -6.32
CA ALA A 7 16.17 0.13 -7.74
C ALA A 7 14.97 0.59 -8.57
N VAL A 8 15.23 1.42 -9.57
CA VAL A 8 14.22 1.86 -10.55
C VAL A 8 14.63 1.34 -11.92
N VAL A 9 14.06 0.21 -12.30
CA VAL A 9 14.45 -0.54 -13.51
C VAL A 9 13.35 -0.59 -14.58
N SER A 10 12.36 0.26 -14.47
CA SER A 10 11.24 0.33 -15.44
C SER A 10 11.67 0.67 -16.87
N LYS A 11 12.79 1.37 -17.05
CA LYS A 11 13.36 1.72 -18.38
C LYS A 11 14.38 0.71 -18.92
N GLY A 12 14.72 -0.30 -18.14
CA GLY A 12 15.78 -1.26 -18.39
C GLY A 12 16.60 -1.46 -17.12
N MET A 13 17.43 -2.47 -17.10
CA MET A 13 18.22 -2.86 -15.93
C MET A 13 19.69 -2.94 -16.32
N THR A 14 20.53 -2.14 -15.68
CA THR A 14 21.99 -2.20 -15.82
C THR A 14 22.57 -3.39 -15.03
N PRO A 15 23.81 -3.84 -15.32
CA PRO A 15 24.48 -4.86 -14.52
C PRO A 15 24.60 -4.50 -13.03
N ALA A 16 24.82 -3.23 -12.71
CA ALA A 16 24.92 -2.75 -11.34
C ALA A 16 23.58 -2.83 -10.58
N GLU A 17 22.50 -2.42 -11.22
CA GLU A 17 21.14 -2.56 -10.67
C GLU A 17 20.76 -4.02 -10.47
N ARG A 18 21.14 -4.89 -11.40
CA ARG A 18 20.92 -6.34 -11.27
C ARG A 18 21.63 -6.89 -10.02
N LEU A 19 22.91 -6.57 -9.83
CA LEU A 19 23.67 -6.99 -8.64
C LEU A 19 23.04 -6.45 -7.34
N LEU A 20 22.53 -5.20 -7.36
CA LEU A 20 21.82 -4.62 -6.24
C LEU A 20 20.57 -5.43 -5.92
N ILE A 21 19.75 -5.77 -6.91
CA ILE A 21 18.55 -6.58 -6.73
C ILE A 21 18.88 -7.99 -6.23
N GLU A 22 19.90 -8.63 -6.81
CA GLU A 22 20.37 -9.96 -6.40
C GLU A 22 20.93 -9.99 -4.97
N SER A 23 21.32 -8.85 -4.40
CA SER A 23 21.75 -8.76 -3.00
C SER A 23 20.62 -8.70 -1.97
N ILE A 24 19.37 -8.44 -2.41
CA ILE A 24 18.22 -8.23 -1.52
C ILE A 24 17.97 -9.41 -0.58
N PRO A 25 17.94 -10.68 -1.02
CA PRO A 25 17.62 -11.81 -0.13
C PRO A 25 18.57 -11.89 1.07
N GLU A 26 19.87 -11.78 0.83
CA GLU A 26 20.86 -11.82 1.91
C GLU A 26 20.78 -10.59 2.82
N ALA A 27 20.56 -9.39 2.26
CA ALA A 27 20.35 -8.17 3.05
C ALA A 27 19.13 -8.30 3.97
N MET A 28 18.01 -8.84 3.46
CA MET A 28 16.81 -9.08 4.27
C MET A 28 17.01 -10.10 5.38
N LYS A 29 17.87 -11.09 5.15
CA LYS A 29 18.21 -12.13 6.13
C LYS A 29 19.10 -11.61 7.27
N VAL A 30 20.13 -10.83 6.94
CA VAL A 30 21.15 -10.40 7.93
C VAL A 30 20.79 -9.11 8.66
N THR A 31 19.71 -8.44 8.27
CA THR A 31 19.29 -7.16 8.87
C THR A 31 17.86 -7.24 9.40
N ASN A 32 17.60 -6.49 10.49
CA ASN A 32 16.25 -6.40 11.06
C ASN A 32 15.45 -5.22 10.48
N ASN A 33 16.10 -4.08 10.27
CA ASN A 33 15.44 -2.80 10.00
C ASN A 33 15.73 -2.26 8.60
N VAL A 34 16.34 -3.04 7.72
CA VAL A 34 16.54 -2.65 6.32
C VAL A 34 15.37 -3.14 5.48
N CYS A 35 14.80 -2.25 4.70
CA CYS A 35 13.77 -2.54 3.71
C CYS A 35 14.30 -2.34 2.29
N SER A 36 13.65 -2.90 1.29
CA SER A 36 13.99 -2.69 -0.10
C SER A 36 12.78 -2.60 -0.99
N SER A 37 12.94 -1.92 -2.11
CA SER A 37 11.91 -1.83 -3.14
C SER A 37 12.51 -1.85 -4.54
N VAL A 38 11.76 -2.41 -5.49
CA VAL A 38 12.15 -2.41 -6.90
C VAL A 38 10.99 -1.91 -7.74
N ASN A 39 11.18 -0.78 -8.42
CA ASN A 39 10.19 -0.23 -9.33
C ASN A 39 10.42 -0.81 -10.73
N VAL A 40 9.55 -1.71 -11.16
CA VAL A 40 9.69 -2.48 -12.41
C VAL A 40 8.83 -1.96 -13.57
N GLY A 41 7.96 -0.98 -13.31
CA GLY A 41 7.05 -0.46 -14.33
C GLY A 41 6.59 0.97 -14.09
N SER A 42 6.16 1.61 -15.14
CA SER A 42 5.46 2.89 -15.07
C SER A 42 4.55 3.10 -16.26
N THR A 43 3.55 3.96 -16.11
CA THR A 43 2.66 4.39 -17.21
C THR A 43 3.44 4.96 -18.39
N LYS A 44 4.61 5.57 -18.15
CA LYS A 44 5.45 6.17 -19.20
C LYS A 44 6.34 5.16 -19.92
N THR A 45 6.83 4.16 -19.23
CA THR A 45 7.86 3.22 -19.76
C THR A 45 7.31 1.82 -20.02
N GLY A 46 6.10 1.51 -19.54
CA GLY A 46 5.56 0.16 -19.57
C GLY A 46 6.16 -0.72 -18.46
N ILE A 47 6.13 -2.01 -18.65
CA ILE A 47 6.56 -3.03 -17.71
C ILE A 47 7.88 -3.64 -18.18
N ASN A 48 8.86 -3.70 -17.28
CA ASN A 48 10.09 -4.45 -17.52
C ASN A 48 9.90 -5.92 -17.11
N MET A 49 9.51 -6.77 -18.08
CA MET A 49 9.22 -8.19 -17.81
C MET A 49 10.44 -9.00 -17.37
N ASP A 50 11.66 -8.60 -17.74
CA ASP A 50 12.88 -9.25 -17.24
C ASP A 50 13.09 -8.96 -15.75
N ALA A 51 12.80 -7.74 -15.33
CA ALA A 51 12.81 -7.36 -13.91
C ALA A 51 11.67 -8.06 -13.14
N VAL A 52 10.47 -8.18 -13.70
CA VAL A 52 9.35 -8.91 -13.10
C VAL A 52 9.71 -10.37 -12.86
N LYS A 53 10.32 -11.04 -13.84
CA LYS A 53 10.81 -12.40 -13.69
C LYS A 53 11.84 -12.50 -12.58
N LEU A 54 12.84 -11.63 -12.58
CA LEU A 54 13.87 -11.59 -11.55
C LEU A 54 13.27 -11.40 -10.15
N MET A 55 12.30 -10.48 -10.01
CA MET A 55 11.65 -10.26 -8.71
C MET A 55 10.87 -11.47 -8.19
N GLY A 56 10.25 -12.27 -9.06
CA GLY A 56 9.65 -13.53 -8.63
C GLY A 56 10.66 -14.52 -8.07
N GLU A 57 11.88 -14.56 -8.64
CA GLU A 57 13.00 -15.37 -8.14
C GLU A 57 13.51 -14.80 -6.80
N ILE A 58 13.73 -13.51 -6.70
CA ILE A 58 14.20 -12.80 -5.49
C ILE A 58 13.22 -12.96 -4.32
N ILE A 59 11.92 -12.80 -4.54
CA ILE A 59 10.91 -12.98 -3.49
C ILE A 59 10.92 -14.42 -2.99
N LYS A 60 10.99 -15.39 -3.90
CA LYS A 60 11.06 -16.82 -3.52
C LYS A 60 12.31 -17.12 -2.71
N GLU A 61 13.45 -16.64 -3.13
CA GLU A 61 14.72 -16.79 -2.41
C GLU A 61 14.68 -16.11 -1.04
N THR A 62 14.15 -14.88 -0.96
CA THR A 62 13.98 -14.15 0.30
C THR A 62 13.12 -14.93 1.29
N ALA A 63 12.00 -15.49 0.80
CA ALA A 63 11.12 -16.32 1.61
C ALA A 63 11.85 -17.56 2.15
N ASP A 64 12.59 -18.27 1.29
CA ASP A 64 13.33 -19.47 1.66
C ASP A 64 14.47 -19.19 2.65
N LEU A 65 15.20 -18.05 2.47
CA LEU A 65 16.30 -17.67 3.35
C LEU A 65 15.84 -17.17 4.73
N THR A 66 14.61 -16.67 4.83
CA THR A 66 14.06 -16.14 6.10
C THR A 66 12.94 -17.02 6.69
N LYS A 67 12.77 -18.24 6.19
CA LYS A 67 11.70 -19.17 6.59
C LYS A 67 11.66 -19.52 8.07
N GLU A 68 12.83 -19.56 8.73
CA GLU A 68 12.94 -19.82 10.17
C GLU A 68 12.36 -18.69 11.02
N ASN A 69 12.07 -17.54 10.40
CA ASN A 69 11.46 -16.37 11.01
C ASN A 69 10.23 -15.96 10.19
N ASP A 70 9.34 -16.91 9.91
CA ASP A 70 8.07 -16.73 9.21
C ASP A 70 8.16 -15.99 7.87
N SER A 71 9.30 -16.10 7.19
CA SER A 71 9.60 -15.42 5.92
C SER A 71 9.48 -13.89 6.00
N ILE A 72 9.76 -13.30 7.16
CA ILE A 72 9.64 -11.85 7.44
C ILE A 72 10.46 -10.98 6.47
N GLY A 73 11.47 -11.54 5.82
CA GLY A 73 12.23 -10.84 4.78
C GLY A 73 11.34 -10.34 3.66
N CYS A 74 10.28 -11.07 3.30
CA CYS A 74 9.33 -10.66 2.28
C CYS A 74 8.47 -9.45 2.70
N ALA A 75 8.18 -9.29 4.00
CA ALA A 75 7.46 -8.13 4.52
C ALA A 75 8.28 -6.82 4.45
N LYS A 76 9.59 -6.93 4.19
CA LYS A 76 10.51 -5.81 4.04
C LYS A 76 10.84 -5.48 2.58
N LEU A 77 10.23 -6.17 1.63
CA LEU A 77 10.49 -6.04 0.19
C LEU A 77 9.20 -5.75 -0.55
N VAL A 78 9.21 -4.71 -1.38
CA VAL A 78 8.06 -4.38 -2.22
C VAL A 78 8.46 -4.22 -3.69
N VAL A 79 7.60 -4.70 -4.60
CA VAL A 79 7.72 -4.47 -6.03
C VAL A 79 6.71 -3.41 -6.44
N LEU A 80 7.17 -2.37 -7.11
CA LEU A 80 6.38 -1.18 -7.38
C LEU A 80 6.19 -0.91 -8.88
N CYS A 81 5.08 -0.26 -9.19
CA CYS A 81 4.83 0.43 -10.44
C CYS A 81 4.35 1.86 -10.13
N ASN A 82 4.84 2.85 -10.89
CA ASN A 82 4.49 4.25 -10.68
C ASN A 82 4.75 4.74 -9.23
N ALA A 83 5.83 4.33 -8.59
CA ALA A 83 6.16 4.77 -7.24
C ALA A 83 6.19 6.30 -7.15
N PRO A 84 5.53 6.92 -6.15
CA PRO A 84 5.58 8.37 -5.94
C PRO A 84 6.91 8.77 -5.33
N ASP A 85 7.35 9.98 -5.65
CA ASP A 85 8.61 10.52 -5.14
C ASP A 85 8.52 10.92 -3.64
N ASP A 86 7.31 11.05 -3.09
CA ASP A 86 7.02 11.57 -1.76
C ASP A 86 6.38 10.54 -0.81
N ASN A 87 6.45 9.24 -1.13
CA ASN A 87 5.83 8.20 -0.32
C ASN A 87 6.54 8.04 1.04
N PRO A 88 5.85 8.24 2.19
CA PRO A 88 6.46 8.14 3.51
C PRO A 88 6.44 6.73 4.12
N PHE A 89 5.80 5.76 3.48
CA PHE A 89 5.63 4.43 4.06
C PHE A 89 6.80 3.49 3.74
N MET A 90 7.36 2.94 4.78
CA MET A 90 8.48 1.98 4.93
C MET A 90 9.13 1.43 3.65
N ALA A 91 8.87 0.18 3.26
CA ALA A 91 9.57 -0.46 2.15
C ALA A 91 9.42 0.27 0.81
N GLY A 92 8.36 1.08 0.67
CA GLY A 92 8.11 1.94 -0.48
C GLY A 92 8.38 3.42 -0.24
N ALA A 93 9.05 3.79 0.85
CA ALA A 93 9.38 5.19 1.13
C ALA A 93 10.43 5.72 0.14
N PHE A 94 10.14 6.89 -0.41
CA PHE A 94 11.02 7.57 -1.37
C PHE A 94 11.21 9.03 -0.98
N HIS A 95 12.38 9.55 -1.38
CA HIS A 95 12.72 10.96 -1.28
C HIS A 95 12.95 11.50 -2.70
N GLY A 96 12.14 12.47 -3.13
CA GLY A 96 12.16 12.99 -4.49
C GLY A 96 13.38 13.85 -4.77
N VAL A 97 13.84 13.83 -6.02
CA VAL A 97 15.02 14.59 -6.47
C VAL A 97 14.82 16.11 -6.45
N SER A 98 13.59 16.57 -6.39
CA SER A 98 13.21 17.99 -6.32
C SER A 98 12.99 18.50 -4.89
N GLU A 99 13.11 17.64 -3.91
CA GLU A 99 12.92 17.98 -2.50
C GLU A 99 14.20 18.51 -1.86
N ALA A 100 14.07 19.15 -0.69
CA ALA A 100 15.20 19.53 0.13
C ALA A 100 15.99 18.30 0.61
N ASP A 101 17.25 18.46 1.03
CA ASP A 101 18.08 17.36 1.52
C ASP A 101 17.46 16.59 2.70
N CYS A 102 16.56 17.25 3.43
CA CYS A 102 15.78 16.65 4.52
C CYS A 102 14.37 17.24 4.50
N ILE A 103 13.34 16.39 4.62
CA ILE A 103 11.94 16.79 4.61
C ILE A 103 11.14 15.94 5.59
N ILE A 104 10.08 16.51 6.16
CA ILE A 104 9.13 15.78 7.03
C ILE A 104 7.88 15.46 6.20
N ASN A 105 7.66 14.20 5.93
CA ASN A 105 6.39 13.68 5.41
C ASN A 105 5.67 12.91 6.53
N VAL A 106 4.35 13.08 6.62
CA VAL A 106 3.56 12.47 7.71
C VAL A 106 2.55 11.49 7.13
N GLY A 107 2.73 10.22 7.45
CA GLY A 107 1.73 9.18 7.21
C GLY A 107 0.74 9.11 8.38
N VAL A 108 -0.55 9.16 8.07
CA VAL A 108 -1.61 9.01 9.08
C VAL A 108 -2.47 7.81 8.67
N SER A 109 -2.57 6.82 9.56
CA SER A 109 -3.46 5.69 9.36
C SER A 109 -4.69 5.81 10.27
N GLY A 110 -5.82 5.28 9.84
CA GLY A 110 -7.03 5.38 10.64
C GLY A 110 -8.22 4.53 10.19
N PRO A 111 -8.05 3.23 9.82
CA PRO A 111 -9.19 2.37 9.50
C PRO A 111 -10.22 2.32 10.61
N GLY A 112 -9.78 2.15 11.86
CA GLY A 112 -10.66 2.09 13.04
C GLY A 112 -11.47 3.36 13.27
N VAL A 113 -10.92 4.54 12.97
CA VAL A 113 -11.66 5.81 13.07
C VAL A 113 -12.75 5.88 12.01
N VAL A 114 -12.43 5.47 10.78
CA VAL A 114 -13.40 5.42 9.67
C VAL A 114 -14.48 4.38 9.94
N LYS A 115 -14.11 3.18 10.40
CA LYS A 115 -15.06 2.14 10.84
C LYS A 115 -16.06 2.67 11.87
N ASN A 116 -15.57 3.26 12.94
CA ASN A 116 -16.44 3.85 13.97
C ASN A 116 -17.38 4.94 13.42
N ALA A 117 -16.93 5.69 12.42
CA ALA A 117 -17.78 6.69 11.77
C ALA A 117 -18.88 6.05 10.90
N ILE A 118 -18.53 4.98 10.18
CA ILE A 118 -19.48 4.18 9.38
C ILE A 118 -20.54 3.54 10.28
N GLU A 119 -20.14 2.93 11.37
CA GLU A 119 -21.06 2.27 12.34
C GLU A 119 -22.11 3.24 12.89
N LYS A 120 -21.74 4.50 13.13
CA LYS A 120 -22.68 5.54 13.58
C LYS A 120 -23.69 5.97 12.51
N CYS A 121 -23.45 5.62 11.25
CA CYS A 121 -24.35 5.90 10.13
C CYS A 121 -25.20 4.67 9.75
N LYS A 122 -25.17 3.59 10.54
CA LYS A 122 -25.93 2.37 10.23
C LYS A 122 -27.42 2.67 10.18
N GLY A 123 -28.05 2.38 9.04
CA GLY A 123 -29.46 2.64 8.78
C GLY A 123 -29.78 4.02 8.18
N GLU A 124 -28.77 4.88 8.02
CA GLU A 124 -28.91 6.14 7.27
C GLU A 124 -28.81 5.91 5.76
N ASP A 125 -29.17 6.93 4.98
CA ASP A 125 -29.00 6.87 3.53
C ASP A 125 -27.53 6.85 3.11
N PHE A 126 -27.28 6.35 1.90
CA PHE A 126 -25.92 6.19 1.38
C PHE A 126 -25.16 7.52 1.18
N GLY A 127 -25.87 8.60 0.87
CA GLY A 127 -25.29 9.92 0.76
C GLY A 127 -24.76 10.41 2.11
N LYS A 128 -25.49 10.17 3.19
CA LYS A 128 -25.06 10.46 4.56
C LYS A 128 -23.82 9.70 4.96
N LEU A 129 -23.76 8.41 4.59
CA LEU A 129 -22.57 7.58 4.80
C LEU A 129 -21.34 8.17 4.10
N CYS A 130 -21.45 8.48 2.82
CA CYS A 130 -20.37 9.10 2.03
C CYS A 130 -19.88 10.42 2.66
N GLU A 131 -20.81 11.29 3.02
CA GLU A 131 -20.47 12.57 3.68
C GLU A 131 -19.78 12.36 5.02
N THR A 132 -20.15 11.33 5.77
CA THR A 132 -19.54 11.02 7.06
C THR A 132 -18.10 10.53 6.89
N ILE A 133 -17.85 9.64 5.93
CA ILE A 133 -16.49 9.18 5.58
C ILE A 133 -15.62 10.38 5.18
N LYS A 134 -16.11 11.21 4.26
CA LYS A 134 -15.40 12.40 3.79
C LYS A 134 -15.05 13.36 4.94
N LYS A 135 -15.99 13.65 5.82
CA LYS A 135 -15.76 14.51 6.98
C LYS A 135 -14.79 13.91 7.99
N THR A 136 -14.78 12.60 8.13
CA THR A 136 -13.84 11.88 8.99
C THR A 136 -12.43 11.98 8.42
N ALA A 137 -12.24 11.70 7.14
CA ALA A 137 -10.97 11.85 6.44
C ALA A 137 -10.44 13.29 6.52
N PHE A 138 -11.31 14.29 6.32
CA PHE A 138 -10.95 15.70 6.51
C PHE A 138 -10.36 15.96 7.90
N LYS A 139 -11.02 15.47 8.97
CA LYS A 139 -10.55 15.69 10.35
C LYS A 139 -9.20 15.03 10.61
N ILE A 140 -9.03 13.78 10.14
CA ILE A 140 -7.78 13.04 10.31
C ILE A 140 -6.63 13.79 9.61
N THR A 141 -6.83 14.21 8.36
CA THR A 141 -5.85 14.98 7.59
C THR A 141 -5.46 16.28 8.27
N ARG A 142 -6.44 17.02 8.82
CA ARG A 142 -6.18 18.27 9.57
C ARG A 142 -5.34 18.02 10.82
N VAL A 143 -5.58 16.95 11.55
CA VAL A 143 -4.75 16.58 12.72
C VAL A 143 -3.34 16.26 12.26
N GLY A 144 -3.17 15.46 11.21
CA GLY A 144 -1.85 15.14 10.63
C GLY A 144 -1.08 16.42 10.24
N GLN A 145 -1.75 17.38 9.61
CA GLN A 145 -1.13 18.65 9.23
C GLN A 145 -0.66 19.47 10.44
N LEU A 146 -1.47 19.54 11.50
CA LEU A 146 -1.10 20.27 12.72
C LEU A 146 0.14 19.65 13.38
N VAL A 147 0.20 18.32 13.46
CA VAL A 147 1.36 17.59 14.00
C VAL A 147 2.59 17.83 13.13
N ALA A 148 2.45 17.72 11.81
CA ALA A 148 3.54 17.95 10.86
C ALA A 148 4.13 19.37 10.96
N GLN A 149 3.28 20.36 11.04
CA GLN A 149 3.69 21.77 11.18
C GLN A 149 4.42 22.03 12.50
N GLU A 150 3.99 21.42 13.59
CA GLU A 150 4.67 21.55 14.87
C GLU A 150 6.02 20.82 14.86
N ALA A 151 6.10 19.62 14.34
CA ALA A 151 7.35 18.89 14.14
C ALA A 151 8.33 19.68 13.28
N SER A 152 7.85 20.28 12.18
CA SER A 152 8.66 21.14 11.29
C SER A 152 9.28 22.32 12.04
N LYS A 153 8.52 22.99 12.89
CA LYS A 153 9.03 24.08 13.73
C LYS A 153 10.06 23.62 14.73
N MET A 154 9.75 22.51 15.45
CA MET A 154 10.63 21.98 16.50
C MET A 154 11.98 21.50 15.95
N LEU A 155 11.99 20.89 14.76
CA LEU A 155 13.18 20.32 14.15
C LEU A 155 13.86 21.28 13.18
N ASN A 156 13.24 22.39 12.83
CA ASN A 156 13.68 23.32 11.79
C ASN A 156 13.93 22.61 10.43
N ILE A 157 13.02 21.70 10.08
CA ILE A 157 13.05 20.93 8.83
C ILE A 157 11.76 21.22 8.05
N PRO A 158 11.81 21.43 6.72
CA PRO A 158 10.62 21.69 5.91
C PRO A 158 9.58 20.57 6.05
N PHE A 159 8.31 20.95 6.06
CA PHE A 159 7.19 20.04 5.95
C PHE A 159 6.85 19.83 4.47
N GLY A 160 6.75 18.57 4.06
CA GLY A 160 6.38 18.14 2.71
C GLY A 160 4.90 17.80 2.60
N ILE A 161 4.54 16.51 2.74
CA ILE A 161 3.19 16.04 2.50
C ILE A 161 2.59 15.28 3.69
N ILE A 162 1.26 15.14 3.62
CA ILE A 162 0.47 14.24 4.47
C ILE A 162 -0.06 13.13 3.58
N ASP A 163 0.25 11.92 3.96
CA ASP A 163 -0.33 10.72 3.38
C ASP A 163 -1.42 10.18 4.32
N LEU A 164 -2.67 10.23 3.86
CA LEU A 164 -3.79 9.62 4.57
C LEU A 164 -4.04 8.23 4.01
N SER A 165 -3.30 7.27 4.50
CA SER A 165 -3.46 5.86 4.15
C SER A 165 -4.26 5.14 5.23
N LEU A 166 -5.32 4.45 4.80
CA LEU A 166 -6.06 3.55 5.67
C LEU A 166 -5.36 2.18 5.63
N ALA A 167 -4.20 2.11 6.28
CA ALA A 167 -3.41 0.89 6.41
C ALA A 167 -3.87 0.14 7.67
N PRO A 168 -4.48 -1.04 7.53
CA PRO A 168 -4.97 -1.82 8.67
C PRO A 168 -3.83 -2.41 9.48
N THR A 169 -4.13 -2.79 10.71
CA THR A 169 -3.24 -3.56 11.59
C THR A 169 -3.98 -4.81 12.09
N PRO A 170 -3.28 -5.80 12.65
CA PRO A 170 -3.94 -6.97 13.25
C PRO A 170 -4.80 -6.65 14.49
N ALA A 171 -4.81 -5.40 14.93
CA ALA A 171 -5.61 -4.99 16.09
C ALA A 171 -7.10 -5.09 15.80
N VAL A 172 -7.86 -5.55 16.80
CA VAL A 172 -9.31 -5.66 16.71
C VAL A 172 -9.94 -4.30 16.42
N GLY A 173 -10.70 -4.21 15.34
CA GLY A 173 -11.40 -3.00 14.94
C GLY A 173 -10.61 -2.08 14.01
N ASP A 174 -9.40 -2.46 13.62
CA ASP A 174 -8.56 -1.71 12.68
C ASP A 174 -8.46 -2.45 11.34
N SER A 175 -9.60 -2.66 10.69
CA SER A 175 -9.75 -3.45 9.46
C SER A 175 -10.48 -2.67 8.37
N ILE A 176 -9.96 -2.73 7.16
CA ILE A 176 -10.63 -2.22 5.95
C ILE A 176 -11.79 -3.14 5.55
N ALA A 177 -11.66 -4.45 5.74
CA ALA A 177 -12.78 -5.36 5.51
C ALA A 177 -14.00 -4.95 6.35
N ASP A 178 -13.80 -4.63 7.63
CA ASP A 178 -14.86 -4.15 8.51
C ASP A 178 -15.49 -2.84 8.02
N CYS A 179 -14.69 -1.92 7.46
CA CYS A 179 -15.21 -0.70 6.86
C CYS A 179 -16.11 -1.01 5.66
N LEU A 180 -15.67 -1.90 4.77
CA LEU A 180 -16.41 -2.28 3.57
C LEU A 180 -17.70 -3.02 3.91
N GLU A 181 -17.65 -3.93 4.87
CA GLU A 181 -18.86 -4.65 5.36
C GLU A 181 -19.83 -3.70 6.06
N GLY A 182 -19.31 -2.75 6.82
CA GLY A 182 -20.09 -1.66 7.42
C GLY A 182 -20.83 -0.79 6.40
N MET A 183 -20.34 -0.71 5.16
CA MET A 183 -21.01 -0.03 4.04
C MET A 183 -22.16 -0.84 3.43
N GLY A 184 -22.44 -2.04 3.95
CA GLY A 184 -23.59 -2.87 3.56
C GLY A 184 -23.23 -4.14 2.79
N LEU A 185 -21.97 -4.53 2.72
CA LEU A 185 -21.59 -5.81 2.14
C LEU A 185 -21.86 -6.96 3.13
N LYS A 186 -22.27 -8.11 2.60
CA LYS A 186 -22.43 -9.32 3.40
C LYS A 186 -21.07 -9.87 3.88
N SER A 187 -20.08 -9.80 3.02
CA SER A 187 -18.69 -10.18 3.26
C SER A 187 -17.81 -9.53 2.21
N VAL A 188 -16.60 -9.20 2.58
CA VAL A 188 -15.57 -8.82 1.60
C VAL A 188 -15.33 -9.99 0.65
N GLY A 189 -15.14 -9.69 -0.64
CA GLY A 189 -15.09 -10.67 -1.73
C GLY A 189 -16.43 -10.85 -2.47
N ALA A 190 -17.57 -10.60 -1.80
CA ALA A 190 -18.88 -10.64 -2.43
C ALA A 190 -19.05 -9.58 -3.55
N PRO A 191 -19.99 -9.77 -4.50
CA PRO A 191 -20.34 -8.73 -5.45
C PRO A 191 -20.65 -7.40 -4.74
N GLY A 192 -20.08 -6.29 -5.26
CA GLY A 192 -20.16 -4.97 -4.65
C GLY A 192 -18.89 -4.56 -3.91
N THR A 193 -17.98 -5.46 -3.54
CA THR A 193 -16.74 -5.14 -2.80
C THR A 193 -15.86 -4.13 -3.53
N THR A 194 -15.61 -4.34 -4.82
CA THR A 194 -14.81 -3.40 -5.64
C THR A 194 -15.47 -2.01 -5.71
N ALA A 195 -16.80 -1.94 -5.83
CA ALA A 195 -17.52 -0.67 -5.83
C ALA A 195 -17.45 0.02 -4.47
N ALA A 196 -17.63 -0.71 -3.37
CA ALA A 196 -17.52 -0.16 -2.02
C ALA A 196 -16.11 0.39 -1.76
N LEU A 197 -15.05 -0.32 -2.18
CA LEU A 197 -13.67 0.15 -2.08
C LEU A 197 -13.44 1.43 -2.90
N ALA A 198 -13.95 1.50 -4.12
CA ALA A 198 -13.86 2.69 -4.96
C ALA A 198 -14.52 3.91 -4.30
N ILE A 199 -15.69 3.71 -3.70
CA ILE A 199 -16.42 4.77 -2.99
C ILE A 199 -15.67 5.19 -1.73
N LEU A 200 -15.18 4.25 -0.94
CA LEU A 200 -14.38 4.54 0.24
C LEU A 200 -13.17 5.43 -0.13
N ASN A 201 -12.39 5.01 -1.14
CA ASN A 201 -11.24 5.76 -1.62
C ASN A 201 -11.60 7.15 -2.14
N ASP A 202 -12.69 7.27 -2.90
CA ASP A 202 -13.16 8.57 -3.41
C ASP A 202 -13.49 9.54 -2.26
N GLN A 203 -14.18 9.07 -1.23
CA GLN A 203 -14.52 9.91 -0.08
C GLN A 203 -13.30 10.27 0.77
N VAL A 204 -12.37 9.34 0.96
CA VAL A 204 -11.11 9.58 1.68
C VAL A 204 -10.27 10.64 0.94
N LYS A 205 -10.08 10.48 -0.37
CA LYS A 205 -9.33 11.45 -1.20
C LYS A 205 -9.98 12.82 -1.22
N LYS A 206 -11.31 12.90 -1.37
CA LYS A 206 -12.05 14.18 -1.29
C LYS A 206 -11.89 14.85 0.05
N GLY A 207 -11.99 14.10 1.14
CA GLY A 207 -11.79 14.63 2.49
C GLY A 207 -10.38 15.16 2.70
N GLY A 208 -9.36 14.43 2.25
CA GLY A 208 -7.96 14.85 2.30
C GLY A 208 -7.69 16.14 1.55
N VAL A 209 -8.02 16.18 0.27
CA VAL A 209 -7.81 17.37 -0.60
C VAL A 209 -8.55 18.60 -0.07
N MET A 210 -9.74 18.45 0.50
CA MET A 210 -10.46 19.56 1.11
C MET A 210 -9.82 20.04 2.42
N ALA A 211 -9.07 19.19 3.10
CA ALA A 211 -8.44 19.50 4.38
C ALA A 211 -7.09 20.23 4.22
N SER A 212 -6.32 19.88 3.19
CA SER A 212 -4.94 20.33 3.01
C SER A 212 -4.53 20.35 1.55
N SER A 213 -3.72 21.33 1.16
CA SER A 213 -3.00 21.33 -0.13
C SER A 213 -1.73 20.48 -0.12
N TYR A 214 -1.36 19.93 1.03
CA TYR A 214 -0.16 19.11 1.24
C TYR A 214 -0.46 17.61 1.20
N VAL A 215 -1.55 17.18 0.60
CA VAL A 215 -1.87 15.75 0.48
C VAL A 215 -1.07 15.13 -0.65
N GLY A 216 -0.40 14.03 -0.37
CA GLY A 216 0.44 13.30 -1.31
C GLY A 216 0.55 11.82 -0.96
N GLY A 217 1.62 11.19 -1.43
CA GLY A 217 1.90 9.78 -1.16
C GLY A 217 0.86 8.82 -1.74
N LEU A 218 0.51 7.79 -1.00
CA LEU A 218 -0.42 6.73 -1.43
C LEU A 218 -1.89 7.05 -1.17
N SER A 219 -2.20 7.76 -0.14
CA SER A 219 -3.55 8.22 0.32
C SER A 219 -4.74 7.38 -0.13
N GLY A 220 -5.27 6.55 0.75
CA GLY A 220 -6.43 5.70 0.51
C GLY A 220 -6.38 4.36 1.25
N ALA A 221 -7.28 3.44 0.93
CA ALA A 221 -7.39 2.16 1.61
C ALA A 221 -6.40 1.13 1.07
N PHE A 222 -5.77 0.40 1.99
CA PHE A 222 -4.91 -0.74 1.75
C PHE A 222 -5.72 -2.03 1.93
N ILE A 223 -5.36 -3.08 1.21
CA ILE A 223 -6.10 -4.36 1.21
C ILE A 223 -5.19 -5.58 1.48
N PRO A 224 -4.32 -5.54 2.49
CA PRO A 224 -3.40 -6.64 2.77
C PRO A 224 -4.14 -7.88 3.28
N VAL A 225 -3.63 -9.08 2.92
CA VAL A 225 -4.08 -10.37 3.46
C VAL A 225 -3.00 -10.96 4.36
N SER A 226 -2.42 -10.12 5.20
CA SER A 226 -1.43 -10.46 6.22
C SER A 226 -1.62 -9.66 7.49
N GLU A 227 -2.15 -8.45 7.39
CA GLU A 227 -2.29 -7.49 8.49
C GLU A 227 -3.74 -7.10 8.78
N ASP A 228 -4.67 -7.35 7.84
CA ASP A 228 -6.09 -7.11 8.04
C ASP A 228 -6.82 -8.40 8.42
N GLN A 229 -7.22 -8.51 9.69
CA GLN A 229 -7.90 -9.71 10.18
C GLN A 229 -9.20 -10.02 9.43
N GLY A 230 -9.93 -9.00 9.00
CA GLY A 230 -11.16 -9.19 8.22
C GLY A 230 -10.88 -9.73 6.82
N MET A 231 -9.81 -9.25 6.16
CA MET A 231 -9.37 -9.79 4.86
C MET A 231 -8.89 -11.24 4.99
N ILE A 232 -8.11 -11.56 6.03
CA ILE A 232 -7.66 -12.92 6.33
C ILE A 232 -8.87 -13.84 6.51
N ASN A 233 -9.83 -13.46 7.34
CA ASN A 233 -11.05 -14.24 7.57
C ASN A 233 -11.85 -14.46 6.27
N ALA A 234 -11.90 -13.46 5.39
CA ALA A 234 -12.61 -13.56 4.12
C ALA A 234 -11.94 -14.57 3.16
N VAL A 235 -10.61 -14.63 3.16
CA VAL A 235 -9.86 -15.66 2.41
C VAL A 235 -10.07 -17.05 3.01
N GLU A 236 -9.95 -17.20 4.32
CA GLU A 236 -10.15 -18.49 5.01
C GLU A 236 -11.55 -19.06 4.80
N ASN A 237 -12.56 -18.20 4.75
CA ASN A 237 -13.95 -18.57 4.47
C ASN A 237 -14.25 -18.79 2.97
N GLY A 238 -13.26 -18.59 2.08
CA GLY A 238 -13.42 -18.73 0.63
C GLY A 238 -14.26 -17.62 -0.02
N ALA A 239 -14.51 -16.52 0.67
CA ALA A 239 -15.25 -15.38 0.13
C ALA A 239 -14.39 -14.45 -0.73
N LEU A 240 -13.09 -14.36 -0.39
CA LEU A 240 -12.11 -13.52 -1.07
C LEU A 240 -11.04 -14.41 -1.74
N THR A 241 -10.83 -14.22 -3.03
CA THR A 241 -9.82 -14.92 -3.83
C THR A 241 -8.74 -13.96 -4.33
N LEU A 242 -7.62 -14.49 -4.83
CA LEU A 242 -6.54 -13.67 -5.40
C LEU A 242 -7.05 -12.84 -6.58
N GLU A 243 -7.81 -13.45 -7.49
CA GLU A 243 -8.36 -12.76 -8.67
C GLU A 243 -9.32 -11.63 -8.26
N LYS A 244 -10.01 -11.80 -7.14
CA LYS A 244 -10.87 -10.73 -6.60
C LYS A 244 -10.05 -9.61 -5.99
N LEU A 245 -8.95 -9.93 -5.30
CA LEU A 245 -7.99 -8.94 -4.81
C LEU A 245 -7.37 -8.14 -5.95
N GLU A 246 -6.88 -8.82 -7.00
CA GLU A 246 -6.34 -8.18 -8.21
C GLU A 246 -7.37 -7.23 -8.84
N ALA A 247 -8.64 -7.65 -8.97
CA ALA A 247 -9.71 -6.76 -9.46
C ALA A 247 -9.94 -5.55 -8.53
N MET A 248 -9.76 -5.70 -7.22
CA MET A 248 -9.88 -4.60 -6.27
C MET A 248 -8.72 -3.61 -6.38
N THR A 249 -7.54 -4.05 -6.80
CA THR A 249 -6.38 -3.15 -6.97
C THR A 249 -6.59 -2.09 -8.04
N CYS A 250 -7.49 -2.30 -9.00
CA CYS A 250 -7.90 -1.28 -9.96
C CYS A 250 -8.45 0.01 -9.30
N VAL A 251 -8.94 -0.09 -8.08
CA VAL A 251 -9.60 1.01 -7.36
C VAL A 251 -9.04 1.24 -5.95
N CYS A 252 -8.06 0.45 -5.51
CA CYS A 252 -7.35 0.68 -4.25
C CYS A 252 -6.28 1.78 -4.39
N SER A 253 -5.48 1.99 -3.36
CA SER A 253 -4.46 3.04 -3.38
C SER A 253 -3.03 2.52 -3.42
N VAL A 254 -2.80 1.21 -3.24
CA VAL A 254 -1.44 0.67 -3.06
C VAL A 254 -1.16 -0.63 -3.82
N GLY A 255 -2.16 -1.24 -4.44
CA GLY A 255 -2.02 -2.58 -5.05
C GLY A 255 -2.38 -3.69 -4.05
N LEU A 256 -1.80 -4.88 -4.21
CA LEU A 256 -2.03 -6.01 -3.31
C LEU A 256 -1.52 -5.77 -1.90
N ASP A 257 -0.62 -4.81 -1.71
CA ASP A 257 0.09 -4.56 -0.47
C ASP A 257 0.84 -5.83 -0.01
N MET A 258 0.53 -6.38 1.15
CA MET A 258 1.12 -7.65 1.58
C MET A 258 0.06 -8.76 1.57
N ILE A 259 0.31 -9.81 0.79
CA ILE A 259 -0.52 -11.01 0.75
C ILE A 259 0.30 -12.24 1.16
N ALA A 260 -0.25 -13.05 2.06
CA ALA A 260 0.33 -14.33 2.42
C ALA A 260 -0.08 -15.39 1.38
N ILE A 261 0.90 -15.95 0.68
CA ILE A 261 0.69 -17.06 -0.27
C ILE A 261 1.44 -18.31 0.20
N PRO A 262 1.01 -19.52 -0.22
CA PRO A 262 1.68 -20.76 0.20
C PRO A 262 3.17 -20.76 -0.16
N GLY A 263 4.04 -21.12 0.78
CA GLY A 263 5.49 -21.15 0.58
C GLY A 263 5.99 -22.10 -0.53
N LYS A 264 5.14 -23.02 -1.00
CA LYS A 264 5.41 -23.87 -2.18
C LYS A 264 5.11 -23.18 -3.53
N THR A 265 4.56 -21.98 -3.53
CA THR A 265 4.29 -21.20 -4.75
C THR A 265 5.59 -21.04 -5.54
N SER A 266 5.54 -21.27 -6.85
CA SER A 266 6.71 -21.16 -7.71
C SER A 266 7.07 -19.68 -7.97
N SER A 267 8.36 -19.41 -8.22
CA SER A 267 8.81 -18.08 -8.66
C SER A 267 8.10 -17.60 -9.93
N ALA A 268 7.79 -18.52 -10.84
CA ALA A 268 7.04 -18.21 -12.06
C ALA A 268 5.60 -17.73 -11.76
N THR A 269 4.92 -18.36 -10.79
CA THR A 269 3.59 -17.91 -10.34
C THR A 269 3.68 -16.56 -9.65
N ILE A 270 4.68 -16.33 -8.81
CA ILE A 270 4.91 -15.02 -8.17
C ILE A 270 5.15 -13.95 -9.24
N SER A 271 5.96 -14.25 -10.26
CA SER A 271 6.16 -13.33 -11.42
C SER A 271 4.85 -13.04 -12.16
N GLY A 272 3.96 -14.03 -12.27
CA GLY A 272 2.63 -13.84 -12.87
C GLY A 272 1.78 -12.84 -12.08
N ILE A 273 1.69 -12.99 -10.76
CA ILE A 273 0.97 -12.07 -9.88
C ILE A 273 1.54 -10.64 -10.01
N ILE A 274 2.88 -10.50 -10.01
CA ILE A 274 3.53 -9.21 -10.21
C ILE A 274 3.17 -8.62 -11.58
N ALA A 275 3.18 -9.44 -12.64
CA ALA A 275 2.86 -8.99 -13.99
C ALA A 275 1.43 -8.47 -14.12
N ASP A 276 0.46 -9.15 -13.52
CA ASP A 276 -0.94 -8.74 -13.53
C ASP A 276 -1.14 -7.41 -12.80
N GLU A 277 -0.53 -7.25 -11.63
CA GLU A 277 -0.55 -5.98 -10.89
C GLU A 277 0.14 -4.85 -11.65
N MET A 278 1.28 -5.11 -12.30
CA MET A 278 1.96 -4.12 -13.12
C MET A 278 1.12 -3.72 -14.34
N ALA A 279 0.40 -4.66 -14.95
CA ALA A 279 -0.51 -4.38 -16.06
C ALA A 279 -1.64 -3.43 -15.60
N ILE A 280 -2.25 -3.71 -14.46
CA ILE A 280 -3.25 -2.83 -13.86
C ILE A 280 -2.66 -1.45 -13.60
N GLY A 281 -1.50 -1.37 -12.95
CA GLY A 281 -0.84 -0.11 -12.58
C GLY A 281 -0.43 0.75 -13.77
N THR A 282 0.05 0.14 -14.86
CA THR A 282 0.49 0.89 -16.03
C THR A 282 -0.65 1.40 -16.90
N VAL A 283 -1.80 0.72 -16.90
CA VAL A 283 -2.92 1.02 -17.82
C VAL A 283 -4.02 1.84 -17.14
N SER A 284 -4.36 1.52 -15.90
CA SER A 284 -5.54 2.12 -15.25
C SER A 284 -5.34 3.55 -14.76
N TYR A 285 -4.14 4.12 -14.82
CA TYR A 285 -3.78 5.41 -14.18
C TYR A 285 -4.15 5.48 -12.70
N THR A 286 -4.78 4.47 -12.17
CA THR A 286 -4.91 4.30 -10.75
C THR A 286 -3.50 4.08 -10.24
N HIS A 287 -3.16 4.83 -9.27
CA HIS A 287 -1.90 4.79 -8.59
C HIS A 287 -1.72 3.42 -7.91
N LEU A 288 -1.51 2.37 -8.71
CA LEU A 288 -0.87 1.16 -8.25
C LEU A 288 0.59 1.54 -8.09
N ARG A 289 0.78 2.20 -7.03
CA ARG A 289 2.03 2.66 -6.52
C ARG A 289 2.54 1.60 -5.58
#